data_d29d389bfcb1d114c8a1e7af08ad5642
#
_entry.id   d29d389bfcb1d114c8a1e7af08ad5642
#
_cell.length_a   1.000
_cell.length_b   1.000
_cell.length_c   1.000
_cell.angle_alpha   90.00
_cell.angle_beta   90.00
_cell.angle_gamma   90.00
#
_symmetry.space_group_name_H-M   'P 1'
#
loop_
_entity.id
_entity.type
_entity.pdbx_description
1 polymer ?
#
loop_
_entity_poly.entity_id
_entity_poly.type
_entity_poly.pdbx_seq_one_letter_code
_entity_poly.pdbx_strand_id
1 'polypeptide(L)'
;RLSSAASDVYKRQILYRRGGSFERIGDYETADKDLLESLNITRENPYVLNYLAYSWLERNYKIELSMEMLKEAYDLRKNDPYITDSLGWGYYLINDFENAEKYLKKAVELMPYDPIVNDHYGDILWMLNRKIQARYFWNNVLNLDETDDEMKIDVKKKIIYGIEKT
;
A
#
# COMPACT_ATOMS: atom_id res chain seq x y z
N ARG A 1 33.48 15.83 10.12
CA ARG A 1 32.93 14.46 10.32
C ARG A 1 31.48 14.59 10.76
N LEU A 2 30.54 14.00 10.00
CA LEU A 2 29.16 13.84 10.46
C LEU A 2 29.20 13.06 11.79
N SER A 3 28.30 13.42 12.73
CA SER A 3 28.12 12.60 13.94
C SER A 3 27.67 11.19 13.52
N SER A 4 27.95 10.16 14.32
CA SER A 4 27.53 8.77 14.03
C SER A 4 26.02 8.70 13.72
N ALA A 5 25.20 9.40 14.51
CA ALA A 5 23.75 9.49 14.31
C ALA A 5 23.35 10.09 12.94
N ALA A 6 24.01 11.15 12.50
CA ALA A 6 23.74 11.75 11.18
C ALA A 6 24.15 10.80 10.05
N SER A 7 25.24 10.06 10.20
CA SER A 7 25.67 9.03 9.25
C SER A 7 24.65 7.88 9.16
N ASP A 8 24.09 7.44 10.28
CA ASP A 8 23.11 6.36 10.32
C ASP A 8 21.80 6.76 9.67
N VAL A 9 21.30 7.98 9.93
CA VAL A 9 20.11 8.54 9.25
C VAL A 9 20.32 8.58 7.74
N TYR A 10 21.49 9.03 7.28
CA TYR A 10 21.79 9.10 5.85
C TYR A 10 21.90 7.71 5.22
N LYS A 11 22.58 6.78 5.86
CA LYS A 11 22.67 5.37 5.43
C LYS A 11 21.30 4.74 5.30
N ARG A 12 20.44 4.92 6.31
CA ARG A 12 19.07 4.41 6.30
C ARG A 12 18.26 4.94 5.10
N GLN A 13 18.34 6.24 4.82
CA GLN A 13 17.62 6.84 3.69
C GLN A 13 18.09 6.31 2.33
N ILE A 14 19.42 6.10 2.17
CA ILE A 14 19.99 5.52 0.95
C ILE A 14 19.46 4.09 0.76
N LEU A 15 19.50 3.27 1.81
CA LEU A 15 19.02 1.89 1.77
C LEU A 15 17.53 1.83 1.43
N TYR A 16 16.72 2.68 2.05
CA TYR A 16 15.28 2.76 1.74
C TYR A 16 15.01 3.10 0.26
N ARG A 17 15.67 4.14 -0.27
CA ARG A 17 15.49 4.55 -1.66
C ARG A 17 16.01 3.50 -2.64
N ARG A 18 17.16 2.91 -2.35
CA ARG A 18 17.77 1.87 -3.18
C ARG A 18 16.92 0.59 -3.18
N GLY A 19 16.46 0.17 -2.01
CA GLY A 19 15.55 -0.98 -1.88
C GLY A 19 14.26 -0.80 -2.70
N GLY A 20 13.63 0.39 -2.64
CA GLY A 20 12.48 0.70 -3.46
C GLY A 20 12.79 0.74 -4.98
N SER A 21 14.02 1.08 -5.37
CA SER A 21 14.42 1.02 -6.78
C SER A 21 14.60 -0.41 -7.26
N PHE A 22 15.19 -1.28 -6.45
CA PHE A 22 15.32 -2.71 -6.77
C PHE A 22 13.98 -3.41 -6.82
N GLU A 23 13.06 -3.07 -5.92
CA GLU A 23 11.70 -3.61 -5.92
C GLU A 23 10.98 -3.31 -7.25
N ARG A 24 11.02 -2.06 -7.73
CA ARG A 24 10.38 -1.65 -8.98
C ARG A 24 10.93 -2.35 -10.23
N ILE A 25 12.16 -2.83 -10.22
CA ILE A 25 12.74 -3.62 -11.31
C ILE A 25 12.62 -5.14 -11.11
N GLY A 26 11.95 -5.57 -10.03
CA GLY A 26 11.71 -6.99 -9.71
C GLY A 26 12.88 -7.70 -9.05
N ASP A 27 13.96 -7.00 -8.66
CA ASP A 27 15.05 -7.58 -7.85
C ASP A 27 14.66 -7.56 -6.37
N TYR A 28 13.73 -8.44 -6.03
CA TYR A 28 13.16 -8.51 -4.68
C TYR A 28 14.16 -8.97 -3.61
N GLU A 29 15.15 -9.77 -3.96
CA GLU A 29 16.17 -10.23 -3.01
C GLU A 29 17.02 -9.05 -2.53
N THR A 30 17.51 -8.24 -3.43
CA THR A 30 18.28 -7.04 -3.11
C THR A 30 17.41 -5.99 -2.42
N ALA A 31 16.17 -5.82 -2.87
CA ALA A 31 15.20 -4.92 -2.26
C ALA A 31 14.94 -5.26 -0.79
N ASP A 32 14.59 -6.50 -0.50
CA ASP A 32 14.31 -6.99 0.85
C ASP A 32 15.53 -6.82 1.78
N LYS A 33 16.74 -7.14 1.29
CA LYS A 33 17.97 -6.95 2.03
C LYS A 33 18.21 -5.50 2.44
N ASP A 34 18.06 -4.57 1.50
CA ASP A 34 18.25 -3.14 1.74
C ASP A 34 17.20 -2.58 2.71
N LEU A 35 15.93 -2.94 2.52
CA LEU A 35 14.85 -2.48 3.38
C LEU A 35 14.98 -3.04 4.81
N LEU A 36 15.35 -4.31 4.97
CA LEU A 36 15.63 -4.91 6.28
C LEU A 36 16.85 -4.25 6.95
N GLU A 37 17.92 -3.96 6.22
CA GLU A 37 19.07 -3.24 6.77
C GLU A 37 18.68 -1.80 7.18
N SER A 38 17.83 -1.14 6.42
CA SER A 38 17.25 0.16 6.78
C SER A 38 16.47 0.10 8.10
N LEU A 39 15.64 -0.94 8.32
CA LEU A 39 14.92 -1.17 9.57
C LEU A 39 15.86 -1.52 10.74
N ASN A 40 16.97 -2.22 10.50
CA ASN A 40 17.97 -2.49 11.55
C ASN A 40 18.62 -1.21 12.09
N ILE A 41 18.74 -0.16 11.27
CA ILE A 41 19.25 1.14 11.71
C ILE A 41 18.21 1.92 12.51
N THR A 42 16.93 1.84 12.11
CA THR A 42 15.81 2.50 12.81
C THR A 42 14.59 1.59 12.77
N ARG A 43 14.39 0.81 13.83
CA ARG A 43 13.34 -0.22 13.91
C ARG A 43 11.91 0.33 13.75
N GLU A 44 11.66 1.53 14.23
CA GLU A 44 10.34 2.14 14.26
C GLU A 44 10.16 3.17 13.13
N ASN A 45 10.62 2.85 11.91
CA ASN A 45 10.35 3.71 10.76
C ASN A 45 9.06 3.27 10.05
N PRO A 46 7.95 4.02 10.20
CA PRO A 46 6.65 3.60 9.67
C PRO A 46 6.65 3.47 8.14
N TYR A 47 7.44 4.28 7.44
CA TYR A 47 7.48 4.23 5.97
C TYR A 47 8.24 3.01 5.45
N VAL A 48 9.32 2.62 6.11
CA VAL A 48 10.07 1.41 5.72
C VAL A 48 9.29 0.16 6.08
N LEU A 49 8.66 0.12 7.28
CA LEU A 49 7.74 -0.95 7.68
C LEU A 49 6.62 -1.13 6.66
N ASN A 50 5.95 -0.03 6.33
CA ASN A 50 4.85 -0.03 5.36
C ASN A 50 5.29 -0.53 3.98
N TYR A 51 6.38 0.01 3.45
CA TYR A 51 6.85 -0.34 2.11
C TYR A 51 7.23 -1.82 1.99
N LEU A 52 8.02 -2.31 2.94
CA LEU A 52 8.45 -3.71 2.94
C LEU A 52 7.28 -4.67 3.11
N ALA A 53 6.39 -4.38 4.06
CA ALA A 53 5.23 -5.20 4.33
C ALA A 53 4.26 -5.24 3.14
N TYR A 54 3.98 -4.09 2.52
CA TYR A 54 3.15 -4.00 1.33
C TYR A 54 3.73 -4.82 0.17
N SER A 55 5.03 -4.66 -0.13
CA SER A 55 5.73 -5.43 -1.16
C SER A 55 5.69 -6.94 -0.90
N TRP A 56 5.78 -7.37 0.35
CA TRP A 56 5.66 -8.79 0.70
C TRP A 56 4.23 -9.32 0.51
N LEU A 57 3.22 -8.56 0.89
CA LEU A 57 1.82 -8.94 0.70
C LEU A 57 1.46 -9.09 -0.78
N GLU A 58 1.87 -8.15 -1.63
CA GLU A 58 1.66 -8.22 -3.08
C GLU A 58 2.29 -9.47 -3.72
N ARG A 59 3.38 -9.96 -3.14
CA ARG A 59 4.08 -11.18 -3.56
C ARG A 59 3.56 -12.45 -2.86
N ASN A 60 2.53 -12.35 -2.05
CA ASN A 60 2.03 -13.44 -1.21
C ASN A 60 3.13 -14.08 -0.32
N TYR A 61 4.01 -13.24 0.23
CA TYR A 61 5.17 -13.62 1.02
C TYR A 61 5.09 -13.09 2.45
N LYS A 62 5.41 -13.92 3.45
CA LYS A 62 5.42 -13.57 4.88
C LYS A 62 4.17 -12.80 5.35
N ILE A 63 3.00 -13.27 4.97
CA ILE A 63 1.71 -12.57 5.15
C ILE A 63 1.48 -12.14 6.60
N GLU A 64 1.63 -13.04 7.57
CA GLU A 64 1.41 -12.75 8.99
C GLU A 64 2.33 -11.64 9.48
N LEU A 65 3.63 -11.74 9.18
CA LEU A 65 4.61 -10.73 9.56
C LEU A 65 4.34 -9.39 8.88
N SER A 66 3.93 -9.41 7.61
CA SER A 66 3.56 -8.20 6.88
C SER A 66 2.37 -7.49 7.52
N MET A 67 1.36 -8.23 7.94
CA MET A 67 0.21 -7.65 8.65
C MET A 67 0.58 -7.06 10.02
N GLU A 68 1.50 -7.69 10.75
CA GLU A 68 2.05 -7.13 12.00
C GLU A 68 2.78 -5.81 11.73
N MET A 69 3.65 -5.79 10.72
CA MET A 69 4.41 -4.59 10.33
C MET A 69 3.50 -3.43 9.87
N LEU A 70 2.43 -3.72 9.11
CA LEU A 70 1.46 -2.70 8.70
C LEU A 70 0.69 -2.12 9.89
N LYS A 71 0.29 -2.96 10.85
CA LYS A 71 -0.36 -2.49 12.09
C LYS A 71 0.58 -1.61 12.89
N GLU A 72 1.84 -2.00 13.04
CA GLU A 72 2.87 -1.20 13.72
C GLU A 72 3.07 0.14 12.99
N ALA A 73 3.23 0.14 11.67
CA ALA A 73 3.36 1.36 10.88
C ALA A 73 2.15 2.29 11.08
N TYR A 74 0.94 1.74 11.08
CA TYR A 74 -0.29 2.50 11.31
C TYR A 74 -0.35 3.06 12.73
N ASP A 75 0.04 2.32 13.75
CA ASP A 75 0.07 2.82 15.13
C ASP A 75 1.06 3.97 15.31
N LEU A 76 2.17 3.95 14.59
CA LEU A 76 3.14 5.05 14.55
C LEU A 76 2.64 6.27 13.78
N ARG A 77 1.74 6.10 12.78
CA ARG A 77 1.24 7.16 11.88
C ARG A 77 -0.23 6.98 11.50
N LYS A 78 -1.12 7.02 12.47
CA LYS A 78 -2.58 6.75 12.32
C LYS A 78 -3.34 7.61 11.30
N ASN A 79 -2.80 8.77 10.92
CA ASN A 79 -3.43 9.69 9.98
C ASN A 79 -2.64 9.83 8.67
N ASP A 80 -1.64 8.97 8.45
CA ASP A 80 -0.98 8.89 7.17
C ASP A 80 -1.88 8.12 6.19
N PRO A 81 -2.31 8.74 5.07
CA PRO A 81 -3.26 8.11 4.16
C PRO A 81 -2.68 6.89 3.45
N TYR A 82 -1.39 6.92 3.08
CA TYR A 82 -0.74 5.80 2.39
C TYR A 82 -0.58 4.57 3.30
N ILE A 83 -0.20 4.79 4.56
CA ILE A 83 -0.10 3.71 5.55
C ILE A 83 -1.50 3.16 5.87
N THR A 84 -2.49 4.04 5.95
CA THR A 84 -3.89 3.64 6.18
C THR A 84 -4.42 2.79 5.02
N ASP A 85 -4.15 3.20 3.79
CA ASP A 85 -4.52 2.44 2.58
C ASP A 85 -3.82 1.07 2.55
N SER A 86 -2.51 1.03 2.76
CA SER A 86 -1.75 -0.23 2.77
C SER A 86 -2.26 -1.22 3.82
N LEU A 87 -2.63 -0.75 5.02
CA LEU A 87 -3.23 -1.61 6.03
C LEU A 87 -4.60 -2.13 5.60
N GLY A 88 -5.43 -1.27 5.02
CA GLY A 88 -6.73 -1.67 4.47
C GLY A 88 -6.60 -2.67 3.33
N TRP A 89 -5.66 -2.45 2.43
CA TRP A 89 -5.34 -3.37 1.34
C TRP A 89 -4.81 -4.72 1.86
N GLY A 90 -3.94 -4.71 2.86
CA GLY A 90 -3.51 -5.92 3.53
C GLY A 90 -4.68 -6.75 4.07
N TYR A 91 -5.65 -6.12 4.73
CA TYR A 91 -6.87 -6.81 5.17
C TYR A 91 -7.71 -7.34 4.00
N TYR A 92 -7.79 -6.61 2.89
CA TYR A 92 -8.45 -7.06 1.67
C TYR A 92 -7.82 -8.36 1.13
N LEU A 93 -6.49 -8.41 1.03
CA LEU A 93 -5.75 -9.56 0.52
C LEU A 93 -5.91 -10.83 1.39
N ILE A 94 -6.10 -10.67 2.70
CA ILE A 94 -6.37 -11.79 3.60
C ILE A 94 -7.88 -12.10 3.78
N ASN A 95 -8.74 -11.46 2.98
CA ASN A 95 -10.21 -11.61 3.00
C ASN A 95 -10.90 -11.15 4.31
N ASP A 96 -10.25 -10.32 5.12
CA ASP A 96 -10.89 -9.64 6.26
C ASP A 96 -11.56 -8.35 5.77
N PHE A 97 -12.71 -8.51 5.11
CA PHE A 97 -13.40 -7.42 4.42
C PHE A 97 -13.99 -6.36 5.35
N GLU A 98 -14.28 -6.69 6.60
CA GLU A 98 -14.76 -5.74 7.59
C GLU A 98 -13.66 -4.73 7.95
N ASN A 99 -12.48 -5.22 8.29
CA ASN A 99 -11.34 -4.35 8.56
C ASN A 99 -10.83 -3.65 7.29
N ALA A 100 -10.85 -4.32 6.13
CA ALA A 100 -10.51 -3.70 4.86
C ALA A 100 -11.39 -2.47 4.58
N GLU A 101 -12.71 -2.59 4.67
CA GLU A 101 -13.62 -1.44 4.47
C GLU A 101 -13.32 -0.30 5.43
N LYS A 102 -13.13 -0.61 6.70
CA LYS A 102 -12.84 0.39 7.74
C LYS A 102 -11.63 1.26 7.40
N TYR A 103 -10.51 0.63 7.00
CA TYR A 103 -9.27 1.36 6.74
C TYR A 103 -9.25 1.99 5.34
N LEU A 104 -9.76 1.31 4.31
CA LEU A 104 -9.81 1.87 2.95
C LEU A 104 -10.80 3.05 2.87
N LYS A 105 -11.92 3.00 3.59
CA LYS A 105 -12.81 4.15 3.74
C LYS A 105 -12.09 5.34 4.35
N LYS A 106 -11.35 5.12 5.44
CA LYS A 106 -10.56 6.17 6.07
C LYS A 106 -9.50 6.74 5.13
N ALA A 107 -8.82 5.88 4.35
CA ALA A 107 -7.80 6.31 3.41
C ALA A 107 -8.39 7.22 2.31
N VAL A 108 -9.52 6.84 1.71
CA VAL A 108 -10.17 7.67 0.67
C VAL A 108 -10.74 8.98 1.22
N GLU A 109 -11.16 9.02 2.48
CA GLU A 109 -11.55 10.27 3.16
C GLU A 109 -10.35 11.20 3.37
N LEU A 110 -9.16 10.66 3.64
CA LEU A 110 -7.92 11.42 3.81
C LEU A 110 -7.31 11.85 2.47
N MET A 111 -7.47 11.05 1.42
CA MET A 111 -6.89 11.26 0.09
C MET A 111 -7.89 11.00 -1.04
N PRO A 112 -8.93 11.86 -1.16
CA PRO A 112 -10.06 11.61 -2.10
C PRO A 112 -9.68 11.70 -3.58
N TYR A 113 -8.52 12.28 -3.91
CA TYR A 113 -8.06 12.49 -5.29
C TYR A 113 -6.91 11.57 -5.69
N ASP A 114 -6.56 10.58 -4.86
CA ASP A 114 -5.57 9.57 -5.22
C ASP A 114 -6.23 8.42 -6.00
N PRO A 115 -5.73 8.07 -7.19
CA PRO A 115 -6.33 7.04 -8.01
C PRO A 115 -6.23 5.64 -7.40
N ILE A 116 -5.12 5.29 -6.74
CA ILE A 116 -4.91 3.97 -6.13
C ILE A 116 -5.87 3.79 -4.96
N VAL A 117 -5.99 4.79 -4.10
CA VAL A 117 -6.88 4.75 -2.93
C VAL A 117 -8.35 4.64 -3.35
N ASN A 118 -8.78 5.34 -4.41
CA ASN A 118 -10.13 5.20 -4.97
C ASN A 118 -10.37 3.81 -5.56
N ASP A 119 -9.38 3.23 -6.24
CA ASP A 119 -9.48 1.88 -6.81
C ASP A 119 -9.62 0.84 -5.71
N HIS A 120 -8.75 0.86 -4.71
CA HIS A 120 -8.80 -0.06 -3.56
C HIS A 120 -10.14 0.03 -2.82
N TYR A 121 -10.67 1.26 -2.62
CA TYR A 121 -11.98 1.40 -1.99
C TYR A 121 -13.12 0.91 -2.88
N GLY A 122 -13.02 1.07 -4.19
CA GLY A 122 -13.95 0.46 -5.15
C GLY A 122 -13.93 -1.07 -5.07
N ASP A 123 -12.74 -1.67 -4.96
CA ASP A 123 -12.55 -3.10 -4.89
C ASP A 123 -13.22 -3.72 -3.66
N ILE A 124 -13.00 -3.15 -2.47
CA ILE A 124 -13.66 -3.66 -1.25
C ILE A 124 -15.18 -3.48 -1.29
N LEU A 125 -15.68 -2.38 -1.82
CA LEU A 125 -17.11 -2.17 -1.97
C LEU A 125 -17.74 -3.21 -2.89
N TRP A 126 -17.05 -3.63 -3.94
CA TRP A 126 -17.49 -4.71 -4.81
C TRP A 126 -17.57 -6.04 -4.09
N MET A 127 -16.56 -6.39 -3.31
CA MET A 127 -16.54 -7.62 -2.50
C MET A 127 -17.67 -7.66 -1.47
N LEU A 128 -18.05 -6.50 -0.93
CA LEU A 128 -19.19 -6.33 -0.02
C LEU A 128 -20.56 -6.27 -0.73
N ASN A 129 -20.61 -6.58 -2.03
CA ASN A 129 -21.81 -6.52 -2.87
C ASN A 129 -22.43 -5.13 -3.04
N ARG A 130 -21.68 -4.07 -2.78
CA ARG A 130 -22.08 -2.65 -2.97
C ARG A 130 -21.68 -2.15 -4.35
N LYS A 131 -22.16 -2.85 -5.39
CA LYS A 131 -21.69 -2.73 -6.79
C LYS A 131 -21.86 -1.34 -7.41
N ILE A 132 -22.92 -0.60 -7.03
CA ILE A 132 -23.15 0.76 -7.54
C ILE A 132 -22.10 1.71 -6.98
N GLN A 133 -21.82 1.60 -5.68
CA GLN A 133 -20.82 2.42 -5.02
C GLN A 133 -19.38 2.07 -5.50
N ALA A 134 -19.10 0.79 -5.72
CA ALA A 134 -17.82 0.35 -6.30
C ALA A 134 -17.58 1.04 -7.65
N ARG A 135 -18.57 0.99 -8.55
CA ARG A 135 -18.48 1.64 -9.85
C ARG A 135 -18.35 3.17 -9.77
N TYR A 136 -18.93 3.80 -8.76
CA TYR A 136 -18.73 5.22 -8.53
C TYR A 136 -17.25 5.54 -8.25
N PHE A 137 -16.60 4.81 -7.36
CA PHE A 137 -15.18 5.03 -7.04
C PHE A 137 -14.28 4.70 -8.22
N TRP A 138 -14.53 3.61 -8.94
CA TRP A 138 -13.79 3.30 -10.17
C TRP A 138 -13.96 4.34 -11.27
N ASN A 139 -15.15 4.94 -11.40
CA ASN A 139 -15.33 6.05 -12.33
C ASN A 139 -14.58 7.31 -11.88
N ASN A 140 -14.45 7.55 -10.56
CA ASN A 140 -13.61 8.64 -10.08
C ASN A 140 -12.15 8.46 -10.55
N VAL A 141 -11.60 7.25 -10.46
CA VAL A 141 -10.24 6.95 -10.94
C VAL A 141 -10.03 7.41 -12.39
N LEU A 142 -11.00 7.15 -13.28
CA LEU A 142 -10.89 7.54 -14.69
C LEU A 142 -10.83 9.06 -14.92
N ASN A 143 -11.30 9.84 -13.96
CA ASN A 143 -11.38 11.30 -14.05
C ASN A 143 -10.26 12.01 -13.28
N LEU A 144 -9.38 11.27 -12.61
CA LEU A 144 -8.25 11.85 -11.87
C LEU A 144 -7.06 12.03 -12.81
N ASP A 145 -6.40 13.20 -12.69
CA ASP A 145 -5.29 13.58 -13.57
C ASP A 145 -4.06 12.68 -13.44
N GLU A 146 -3.83 12.13 -12.24
CA GLU A 146 -2.66 11.27 -11.94
C GLU A 146 -2.85 9.81 -12.35
N THR A 147 -4.01 9.45 -12.92
CA THR A 147 -4.28 8.08 -13.37
C THR A 147 -3.54 7.77 -14.67
N ASP A 148 -2.64 6.80 -14.65
CA ASP A 148 -1.94 6.35 -15.84
C ASP A 148 -2.84 5.51 -16.78
N ASP A 149 -2.35 5.24 -17.98
CA ASP A 149 -3.14 4.55 -19.00
C ASP A 149 -3.36 3.06 -18.69
N GLU A 150 -2.43 2.40 -18.01
CA GLU A 150 -2.56 1.00 -17.60
C GLU A 150 -3.69 0.86 -16.57
N MET A 151 -3.67 1.69 -15.55
CA MET A 151 -4.72 1.73 -14.54
C MET A 151 -6.09 2.08 -15.14
N LYS A 152 -6.16 3.01 -16.08
CA LYS A 152 -7.41 3.33 -16.80
C LYS A 152 -7.98 2.12 -17.53
N ILE A 153 -7.14 1.29 -18.14
CA ILE A 153 -7.57 0.07 -18.82
C ILE A 153 -8.16 -0.93 -17.82
N ASP A 154 -7.48 -1.16 -16.71
CA ASP A 154 -7.91 -2.13 -15.71
C ASP A 154 -9.18 -1.70 -14.99
N VAL A 155 -9.29 -0.44 -14.62
CA VAL A 155 -10.49 0.10 -13.99
C VAL A 155 -11.69 0.07 -14.95
N LYS A 156 -11.51 0.31 -16.24
CA LYS A 156 -12.58 0.14 -17.24
C LYS A 156 -13.10 -1.31 -17.28
N LYS A 157 -12.21 -2.30 -17.19
CA LYS A 157 -12.61 -3.71 -17.10
C LYS A 157 -13.42 -3.97 -15.84
N LYS A 158 -12.97 -3.46 -14.69
CA LYS A 158 -13.69 -3.58 -13.40
C LYS A 158 -15.10 -2.96 -13.49
N ILE A 159 -15.25 -1.80 -14.11
CA ILE A 159 -16.55 -1.13 -14.27
C ILE A 159 -17.53 -1.99 -15.08
N ILE A 160 -17.06 -2.64 -16.14
CA ILE A 160 -17.89 -3.45 -17.06
C ILE A 160 -18.19 -4.81 -16.46
N TYR A 161 -17.17 -5.54 -16.06
CA TYR A 161 -17.24 -6.95 -15.70
C TYR A 161 -17.24 -7.19 -14.17
N GLY A 162 -16.81 -6.21 -13.39
CA GLY A 162 -16.54 -6.37 -11.97
C GLY A 162 -15.23 -7.09 -11.69
N ILE A 163 -15.08 -7.52 -10.43
CA ILE A 163 -13.96 -8.36 -9.99
C ILE A 163 -14.51 -9.77 -9.82
N GLU A 164 -13.87 -10.75 -10.46
CA GLU A 164 -14.17 -12.17 -10.24
C GLU A 164 -13.65 -12.59 -8.86
N LYS A 165 -14.46 -13.34 -8.13
CA LYS A 165 -14.01 -13.97 -6.89
C LYS A 165 -13.08 -15.13 -7.27
N THR A 166 -11.79 -14.95 -7.05
CA THR A 166 -10.81 -16.04 -7.13
C THR A 166 -10.91 -16.95 -5.92
#